data_6f53063fb90dad1782be9556dcdc6990
#
_entry.id   6f53063fb90dad1782be9556dcdc6990
#
_cell.length_a   1.000
_cell.length_b   1.000
_cell.length_c   1.000
_cell.angle_alpha   90.00
_cell.angle_beta   90.00
_cell.angle_gamma   90.00
#
_symmetry.space_group_name_H-M   'P 1'
#
loop_
_entity.id
_entity.type
_entity.pdbx_description
1 polymer ?
#
loop_
_entity_poly.entity_id
_entity_poly.type
_entity_poly.pdbx_seq_one_letter_code
_entity_poly.pdbx_strand_id
1 'polypeptide(L)'
;VLMTRKLITLKFMAALLIAPALLLASPPDTQAARKHVIKFASLAPEGTTWMRVMRGLDRDIRKATKKTVRFRIYPGGVSGNEKDVVRKLRVGQLHAAGFTGVGLGEIVPATRLFELPFFFRSYAEVDAVHRELDGWFEEALRKKGYTLLGWSEVGFAHFFSKNPVTSVEDLSRQKVW
;
A
#
# COMPACT_ATOMS: atom_id res chain seq x y z
N VAL A 1 76.01 6.37 28.49
CA VAL A 1 74.95 7.40 28.64
C VAL A 1 74.39 7.86 27.29
N LEU A 2 75.18 7.83 26.17
CA LEU A 2 74.74 8.32 24.86
C LEU A 2 73.86 7.31 24.07
N MET A 3 74.05 6.00 24.32
CA MET A 3 73.36 4.94 23.61
C MET A 3 71.86 4.76 24.03
N THR A 4 71.58 5.02 25.29
CA THR A 4 70.22 4.92 25.85
C THR A 4 69.33 6.06 25.38
N ARG A 5 69.79 7.26 25.09
CA ARG A 5 69.04 8.40 24.59
C ARG A 5 68.56 8.21 23.15
N LYS A 6 69.35 7.58 22.27
CA LYS A 6 68.95 7.30 20.86
C LYS A 6 67.88 6.25 20.75
N LEU A 7 67.76 5.25 21.63
CA LEU A 7 66.77 4.25 21.65
C LEU A 7 65.35 4.78 22.07
N ILE A 8 65.35 5.75 22.99
CA ILE A 8 64.11 6.34 23.49
C ILE A 8 63.54 7.28 22.46
N THR A 9 64.30 8.07 21.74
CA THR A 9 63.85 8.94 20.66
C THR A 9 63.30 8.14 19.45
N LEU A 10 63.90 7.00 19.12
CA LEU A 10 63.40 6.15 18.01
C LEU A 10 62.09 5.50 18.34
N LYS A 11 61.85 5.08 19.60
CA LYS A 11 60.54 4.53 20.05
C LYS A 11 59.45 5.59 20.10
N PHE A 12 59.72 6.82 20.45
CA PHE A 12 58.78 7.93 20.45
C PHE A 12 58.43 8.37 19.02
N MET A 13 59.35 8.37 18.07
CA MET A 13 59.07 8.68 16.67
C MET A 13 58.24 7.59 15.98
N ALA A 14 58.44 6.30 16.30
CA ALA A 14 57.64 5.21 15.77
C ALA A 14 56.19 5.25 16.31
N ALA A 15 55.99 5.63 17.58
CA ALA A 15 54.67 5.78 18.18
C ALA A 15 53.88 6.98 17.60
N LEU A 16 54.55 8.04 17.18
CA LEU A 16 53.96 9.24 16.63
C LEU A 16 53.44 9.05 15.17
N LEU A 17 54.01 8.08 14.42
CA LEU A 17 53.60 7.75 13.04
C LEU A 17 52.43 6.75 12.96
N ILE A 18 52.13 6.00 14.03
CA ILE A 18 51.05 5.04 14.08
C ILE A 18 49.69 5.71 14.46
N ALA A 19 49.75 6.80 15.22
CA ALA A 19 48.56 7.53 15.67
C ALA A 19 47.69 8.13 14.54
N PRO A 20 48.23 8.71 13.45
CA PRO A 20 47.38 9.23 12.35
C PRO A 20 46.81 8.15 11.44
N ALA A 21 47.37 6.94 11.40
CA ALA A 21 46.84 5.86 10.55
C ALA A 21 45.56 5.23 11.11
N LEU A 22 45.30 5.28 12.42
CA LEU A 22 44.05 4.82 13.02
C LEU A 22 42.89 5.81 12.85
N LEU A 23 43.19 7.09 12.60
CA LEU A 23 42.14 8.11 12.39
C LEU A 23 41.58 8.14 10.97
N LEU A 24 42.22 7.44 10.02
CA LEU A 24 41.74 7.32 8.63
C LEU A 24 40.93 6.06 8.37
N ALA A 25 40.76 5.17 9.34
CA ALA A 25 39.82 4.08 9.28
C ALA A 25 38.42 4.63 9.61
N SER A 26 37.82 5.37 8.67
CA SER A 26 36.39 5.66 8.73
C SER A 26 35.66 4.32 8.83
N PRO A 27 34.80 4.11 9.86
CA PRO A 27 34.00 2.90 9.90
C PRO A 27 33.21 2.86 8.60
N PRO A 28 33.08 1.69 7.98
CA PRO A 28 32.25 1.57 6.79
C PRO A 28 30.87 2.16 7.14
N ASP A 29 30.39 3.09 6.32
CA ASP A 29 29.12 3.75 6.48
C ASP A 29 28.04 2.64 6.42
N THR A 30 27.74 2.06 7.56
CA THR A 30 26.64 1.13 7.74
C THR A 30 25.37 1.99 7.63
N GLN A 31 25.07 2.44 6.42
CA GLN A 31 23.76 3.01 6.12
C GLN A 31 22.75 1.92 6.46
N ALA A 32 22.28 1.95 7.69
CA ALA A 32 21.17 1.11 8.12
C ALA A 32 20.04 1.34 7.13
N ALA A 33 19.75 0.32 6.31
CA ALA A 33 18.78 0.43 5.23
C ALA A 33 17.50 1.04 5.80
N ARG A 34 17.10 2.22 5.30
CA ARG A 34 15.91 2.94 5.76
C ARG A 34 14.70 2.01 5.67
N LYS A 35 14.04 1.80 6.78
CA LYS A 35 12.82 0.99 6.83
C LYS A 35 11.63 1.82 6.39
N HIS A 36 10.94 1.36 5.36
CA HIS A 36 9.74 1.99 4.84
C HIS A 36 8.50 1.23 5.32
N VAL A 37 7.55 1.96 5.89
CA VAL A 37 6.27 1.41 6.34
C VAL A 37 5.16 1.97 5.48
N ILE A 38 4.56 1.11 4.64
CA ILE A 38 3.39 1.46 3.83
C ILE A 38 2.14 1.27 4.69
N LYS A 39 1.48 2.36 5.03
CA LYS A 39 0.21 2.36 5.75
C LYS A 39 -0.91 2.14 4.75
N PHE A 40 -1.59 0.98 4.84
CA PHE A 40 -2.64 0.55 3.93
C PHE A 40 -3.97 0.42 4.67
N ALA A 41 -5.05 0.99 4.14
CA ALA A 41 -6.40 0.92 4.68
C ALA A 41 -7.34 0.13 3.78
N SER A 42 -8.32 -0.57 4.36
CA SER A 42 -9.39 -1.25 3.64
C SER A 42 -10.64 -1.39 4.50
N LEU A 43 -11.81 -1.40 3.87
CA LEU A 43 -13.08 -1.76 4.53
C LEU A 43 -13.21 -3.27 4.76
N ALA A 44 -12.46 -4.09 4.03
CA ALA A 44 -12.51 -5.54 4.19
C ALA A 44 -12.14 -5.95 5.62
N PRO A 45 -13.00 -6.71 6.32
CA PRO A 45 -12.74 -7.18 7.67
C PRO A 45 -11.55 -8.15 7.73
N GLU A 46 -10.87 -8.17 8.87
CA GLU A 46 -9.83 -9.17 9.14
C GLU A 46 -10.41 -10.59 9.03
N GLY A 47 -9.61 -11.55 8.59
CA GLY A 47 -10.05 -12.94 8.38
C GLY A 47 -10.71 -13.21 7.02
N THR A 48 -11.06 -12.19 6.23
CA THR A 48 -11.56 -12.38 4.87
C THR A 48 -10.46 -12.88 3.92
N THR A 49 -10.86 -13.49 2.80
CA THR A 49 -9.91 -13.94 1.76
C THR A 49 -9.06 -12.79 1.26
N TRP A 50 -9.68 -11.62 1.02
CA TRP A 50 -9.00 -10.39 0.65
C TRP A 50 -7.87 -10.02 1.62
N MET A 51 -8.16 -10.02 2.92
CA MET A 51 -7.15 -9.68 3.92
C MET A 51 -6.06 -10.74 4.05
N ARG A 52 -6.38 -12.03 3.83
CA ARG A 52 -5.35 -13.10 3.76
C ARG A 52 -4.38 -12.85 2.60
N VAL A 53 -4.87 -12.44 1.43
CA VAL A 53 -4.03 -12.08 0.27
C VAL A 53 -3.14 -10.88 0.62
N MET A 54 -3.69 -9.83 1.22
CA MET A 54 -2.91 -8.66 1.63
C MET A 54 -1.83 -8.98 2.68
N ARG A 55 -2.13 -9.88 3.62
CA ARG A 55 -1.13 -10.38 4.58
C ARG A 55 -0.04 -11.22 3.88
N GLY A 56 -0.41 -11.97 2.83
CA GLY A 56 0.52 -12.66 1.93
C GLY A 56 1.47 -11.67 1.26
N LEU A 57 0.93 -10.66 0.62
CA LEU A 57 1.70 -9.61 -0.04
C LEU A 57 2.70 -8.92 0.91
N ASP A 58 2.30 -8.62 2.16
CA ASP A 58 3.23 -8.05 3.15
C ASP A 58 4.41 -9.00 3.43
N ARG A 59 4.15 -10.31 3.58
CA ARG A 59 5.22 -11.30 3.78
C ARG A 59 6.18 -11.35 2.60
N ASP A 60 5.65 -11.37 1.38
CA ASP A 60 6.44 -11.48 0.15
C ASP A 60 7.30 -10.23 -0.09
N ILE A 61 6.72 -9.05 0.11
CA ILE A 61 7.46 -7.78 0.02
C ILE A 61 8.56 -7.71 1.08
N ARG A 62 8.28 -8.10 2.32
CA ARG A 62 9.33 -8.16 3.36
C ARG A 62 10.46 -9.09 2.96
N LYS A 63 10.15 -10.24 2.37
CA LYS A 63 11.15 -11.20 1.89
C LYS A 63 11.97 -10.60 0.74
N ALA A 64 11.29 -10.08 -0.28
CA ALA A 64 11.93 -9.50 -1.46
C ALA A 64 12.83 -8.29 -1.14
N THR A 65 12.42 -7.48 -0.16
CA THR A 65 13.13 -6.25 0.22
C THR A 65 14.07 -6.42 1.41
N LYS A 66 14.39 -7.66 1.82
CA LYS A 66 15.21 -7.93 3.00
C LYS A 66 14.71 -7.18 4.24
N LYS A 67 13.37 -7.10 4.41
CA LYS A 67 12.65 -6.44 5.51
C LYS A 67 12.82 -4.90 5.56
N THR A 68 13.27 -4.27 4.48
CA THR A 68 13.35 -2.80 4.40
C THR A 68 11.98 -2.17 4.14
N VAL A 69 11.06 -2.89 3.45
CA VAL A 69 9.67 -2.46 3.22
C VAL A 69 8.71 -3.40 3.92
N ARG A 70 7.66 -2.83 4.53
CA ARG A 70 6.57 -3.60 5.14
C ARG A 70 5.26 -2.83 5.05
N PHE A 71 4.14 -3.54 5.10
CA PHE A 71 2.82 -2.94 5.27
C PHE A 71 2.44 -2.83 6.74
N ARG A 72 1.73 -1.74 7.06
CA ARG A 72 0.90 -1.62 8.26
C ARG A 72 -0.54 -1.53 7.80
N ILE A 73 -1.26 -2.64 7.92
CA ILE A 73 -2.61 -2.80 7.37
C ILE A 73 -3.63 -2.42 8.43
N TYR A 74 -4.62 -1.63 8.04
CA TYR A 74 -5.76 -1.16 8.83
C TYR A 74 -7.04 -1.72 8.19
N PRO A 75 -7.50 -2.92 8.60
CA PRO A 75 -8.67 -3.60 8.04
C PRO A 75 -9.99 -3.07 8.65
N GLY A 76 -11.12 -3.47 8.07
CA GLY A 76 -12.45 -3.32 8.67
C GLY A 76 -12.88 -1.88 8.93
N GLY A 77 -12.39 -0.93 8.15
CA GLY A 77 -12.81 0.46 8.27
C GLY A 77 -12.28 1.21 9.49
N VAL A 78 -11.29 0.66 10.25
CA VAL A 78 -10.71 1.35 11.42
C VAL A 78 -10.07 2.70 11.08
N SER A 79 -9.80 2.96 9.80
CA SER A 79 -9.30 4.24 9.31
C SER A 79 -10.40 5.22 8.94
N GLY A 80 -11.66 4.90 9.20
CA GLY A 80 -12.85 5.65 8.78
C GLY A 80 -13.45 5.10 7.48
N ASN A 81 -14.49 5.77 6.98
CA ASN A 81 -15.10 5.44 5.70
C ASN A 81 -14.15 5.79 4.52
N GLU A 82 -14.51 5.40 3.30
CA GLU A 82 -13.62 5.57 2.14
C GLU A 82 -13.34 7.05 1.80
N LYS A 83 -14.29 7.97 2.04
CA LYS A 83 -14.04 9.42 1.91
C LYS A 83 -12.99 9.91 2.90
N ASP A 84 -13.02 9.40 4.13
CA ASP A 84 -12.02 9.70 5.15
C ASP A 84 -10.65 9.15 4.74
N VAL A 85 -10.62 7.94 4.17
CA VAL A 85 -9.40 7.31 3.68
C VAL A 85 -8.80 8.11 2.52
N VAL A 86 -9.60 8.55 1.54
CA VAL A 86 -9.14 9.43 0.44
C VAL A 86 -8.52 10.71 1.00
N ARG A 87 -9.16 11.33 1.99
CA ARG A 87 -8.62 12.54 2.64
C ARG A 87 -7.28 12.27 3.32
N LYS A 88 -7.16 11.13 4.03
CA LYS A 88 -5.92 10.71 4.71
C LYS A 88 -4.79 10.36 3.75
N LEU A 89 -5.10 9.83 2.57
CA LEU A 89 -4.12 9.64 1.49
C LEU A 89 -3.59 10.98 0.98
N ARG A 90 -4.48 11.96 0.73
CA ARG A 90 -4.09 13.30 0.23
C ARG A 90 -3.13 14.03 1.16
N VAL A 91 -3.28 13.84 2.47
CA VAL A 91 -2.41 14.48 3.47
C VAL A 91 -1.25 13.57 3.94
N GLY A 92 -1.04 12.42 3.30
CA GLY A 92 0.07 11.52 3.61
C GLY A 92 -0.03 10.76 4.94
N GLN A 93 -1.18 10.77 5.60
CA GLN A 93 -1.42 9.95 6.80
C GLN A 93 -1.52 8.45 6.46
N LEU A 94 -2.04 8.14 5.28
CA LEU A 94 -2.03 6.81 4.66
C LEU A 94 -1.23 6.87 3.36
N HIS A 95 -0.72 5.72 2.91
CA HIS A 95 0.10 5.63 1.71
C HIS A 95 -0.55 4.81 0.60
N ALA A 96 -1.45 3.89 0.97
CA ALA A 96 -2.20 3.05 0.05
C ALA A 96 -3.55 2.66 0.66
N ALA A 97 -4.49 2.27 -0.19
CA ALA A 97 -5.79 1.75 0.23
C ALA A 97 -6.37 0.78 -0.80
N GLY A 98 -7.24 -0.12 -0.33
CA GLY A 98 -8.19 -0.84 -1.16
C GLY A 98 -9.55 -0.17 -1.07
N PHE A 99 -10.09 0.21 -2.22
CA PHE A 99 -11.36 0.92 -2.33
C PHE A 99 -12.40 0.09 -3.07
N THR A 100 -13.66 0.31 -2.75
CA THR A 100 -14.79 0.02 -3.64
C THR A 100 -14.94 1.14 -4.68
N GLY A 101 -15.86 1.01 -5.62
CA GLY A 101 -16.17 2.09 -6.56
C GLY A 101 -16.68 3.37 -5.86
N VAL A 102 -17.20 3.26 -4.63
CA VAL A 102 -17.56 4.44 -3.82
C VAL A 102 -16.32 5.27 -3.52
N GLY A 103 -15.28 4.67 -2.99
CA GLY A 103 -14.04 5.38 -2.66
C GLY A 103 -13.25 5.83 -3.88
N LEU A 104 -13.15 4.98 -4.91
CA LEU A 104 -12.52 5.35 -6.17
C LEU A 104 -13.30 6.49 -6.85
N GLY A 105 -14.63 6.48 -6.77
CA GLY A 105 -15.50 7.51 -7.31
C GLY A 105 -15.32 8.90 -6.68
N GLU A 106 -14.76 8.98 -5.47
CA GLU A 106 -14.36 10.27 -4.86
C GLU A 106 -13.09 10.85 -5.50
N ILE A 107 -12.33 10.03 -6.22
CA ILE A 107 -11.10 10.43 -6.92
C ILE A 107 -11.41 10.62 -8.42
N VAL A 108 -11.98 9.58 -9.05
CA VAL A 108 -12.38 9.53 -10.45
C VAL A 108 -13.82 9.04 -10.54
N PRO A 109 -14.83 9.90 -10.70
CA PRO A 109 -16.25 9.52 -10.67
C PRO A 109 -16.64 8.41 -11.65
N ALA A 110 -15.96 8.31 -12.79
CA ALA A 110 -16.22 7.29 -13.80
C ALA A 110 -15.99 5.85 -13.30
N THR A 111 -15.20 5.63 -12.24
CA THR A 111 -14.99 4.29 -11.67
C THR A 111 -16.27 3.69 -11.08
N ARG A 112 -17.28 4.52 -10.80
CA ARG A 112 -18.62 4.06 -10.36
C ARG A 112 -19.38 3.28 -11.42
N LEU A 113 -18.90 3.28 -12.67
CA LEU A 113 -19.43 2.44 -13.73
C LEU A 113 -19.53 0.97 -13.29
N PHE A 114 -18.52 0.47 -12.59
CA PHE A 114 -18.45 -0.92 -12.13
C PHE A 114 -19.46 -1.26 -11.02
N GLU A 115 -20.10 -0.28 -10.43
CA GLU A 115 -21.10 -0.46 -9.36
C GLU A 115 -22.53 -0.11 -9.81
N LEU A 116 -22.75 0.18 -11.11
CA LEU A 116 -24.08 0.46 -11.62
C LEU A 116 -24.96 -0.79 -11.52
N PRO A 117 -26.12 -0.71 -10.85
CA PRO A 117 -27.03 -1.84 -10.73
C PRO A 117 -27.47 -2.35 -12.10
N PHE A 118 -27.44 -3.68 -12.28
CA PHE A 118 -27.90 -4.37 -13.49
C PHE A 118 -27.17 -4.00 -14.79
N PHE A 119 -26.08 -3.24 -14.72
CA PHE A 119 -25.32 -2.84 -15.90
C PHE A 119 -24.52 -4.01 -16.47
N PHE A 120 -23.84 -4.76 -15.62
CA PHE A 120 -23.10 -5.97 -16.01
C PHE A 120 -23.93 -7.23 -15.71
N ARG A 121 -23.93 -8.17 -16.66
CA ARG A 121 -24.63 -9.44 -16.55
C ARG A 121 -23.69 -10.63 -16.35
N SER A 122 -22.40 -10.44 -16.62
CA SER A 122 -21.38 -11.47 -16.54
C SER A 122 -20.01 -10.89 -16.24
N TYR A 123 -19.11 -11.73 -15.74
CA TYR A 123 -17.69 -11.37 -15.61
C TYR A 123 -17.03 -11.08 -16.96
N ALA A 124 -17.44 -11.77 -18.02
CA ALA A 124 -16.91 -11.52 -19.36
C ALA A 124 -17.16 -10.09 -19.86
N GLU A 125 -18.32 -9.50 -19.49
CA GLU A 125 -18.60 -8.08 -19.79
C GLU A 125 -17.72 -7.15 -18.96
N VAL A 126 -17.50 -7.44 -17.67
CA VAL A 126 -16.58 -6.70 -16.80
C VAL A 126 -15.15 -6.75 -17.37
N ASP A 127 -14.69 -7.95 -17.72
CA ASP A 127 -13.36 -8.15 -18.32
C ASP A 127 -13.19 -7.41 -19.65
N ALA A 128 -14.26 -7.34 -20.46
CA ALA A 128 -14.23 -6.59 -21.71
C ALA A 128 -14.02 -5.09 -21.47
N VAL A 129 -14.73 -4.54 -20.48
CA VAL A 129 -14.58 -3.12 -20.10
C VAL A 129 -13.20 -2.86 -19.53
N HIS A 130 -12.66 -3.75 -18.70
CA HIS A 130 -11.30 -3.63 -18.18
C HIS A 130 -10.27 -3.61 -19.31
N ARG A 131 -10.35 -4.53 -20.27
CA ARG A 131 -9.43 -4.55 -21.42
C ARG A 131 -9.39 -3.23 -22.20
N GLU A 132 -10.54 -2.58 -22.34
CA GLU A 132 -10.65 -1.34 -23.10
C GLU A 132 -10.30 -0.08 -22.29
N LEU A 133 -10.61 -0.06 -20.99
CA LEU A 133 -10.61 1.16 -20.20
C LEU A 133 -9.54 1.20 -19.09
N ASP A 134 -8.84 0.12 -18.79
CA ASP A 134 -7.83 0.12 -17.70
C ASP A 134 -6.77 1.20 -17.89
N GLY A 135 -6.23 1.36 -19.09
CA GLY A 135 -5.26 2.41 -19.39
C GLY A 135 -5.82 3.83 -19.19
N TRP A 136 -7.10 4.02 -19.50
CA TRP A 136 -7.78 5.27 -19.26
C TRP A 136 -7.95 5.54 -17.74
N PHE A 137 -8.37 4.54 -16.97
CA PHE A 137 -8.51 4.65 -15.51
C PHE A 137 -7.17 4.90 -14.82
N GLU A 138 -6.12 4.19 -15.23
CA GLU A 138 -4.76 4.40 -14.72
C GLU A 138 -4.31 5.85 -14.93
N GLU A 139 -4.50 6.38 -16.14
CA GLU A 139 -4.13 7.74 -16.48
C GLU A 139 -5.00 8.78 -15.73
N ALA A 140 -6.29 8.53 -15.59
CA ALA A 140 -7.21 9.40 -14.86
C ALA A 140 -6.83 9.49 -13.36
N LEU A 141 -6.48 8.36 -12.74
CA LEU A 141 -5.99 8.29 -11.37
C LEU A 141 -4.62 8.97 -11.24
N ARG A 142 -3.71 8.72 -12.18
CA ARG A 142 -2.37 9.32 -12.21
C ARG A 142 -2.44 10.85 -12.26
N LYS A 143 -3.34 11.43 -13.07
CA LYS A 143 -3.59 12.88 -13.13
C LYS A 143 -4.09 13.46 -11.79
N LYS A 144 -4.68 12.62 -10.94
CA LYS A 144 -5.10 13.00 -9.57
C LYS A 144 -4.03 12.71 -8.50
N GLY A 145 -2.84 12.27 -8.91
CA GLY A 145 -1.72 11.97 -7.99
C GLY A 145 -1.78 10.57 -7.36
N TYR A 146 -2.54 9.64 -7.94
CA TYR A 146 -2.65 8.26 -7.48
C TYR A 146 -2.07 7.28 -8.49
N THR A 147 -1.49 6.20 -8.01
CA THR A 147 -1.05 5.06 -8.82
C THR A 147 -2.00 3.90 -8.60
N LEU A 148 -2.64 3.43 -9.66
CA LEU A 148 -3.40 2.18 -9.62
C LEU A 148 -2.42 1.00 -9.60
N LEU A 149 -2.57 0.11 -8.61
CA LEU A 149 -1.72 -1.08 -8.48
C LEU A 149 -2.39 -2.32 -9.08
N GLY A 150 -3.70 -2.32 -9.19
CA GLY A 150 -4.48 -3.38 -9.77
C GLY A 150 -5.96 -3.28 -9.37
N TRP A 151 -6.75 -4.06 -10.08
CA TRP A 151 -8.16 -4.27 -9.82
C TRP A 151 -8.38 -5.56 -9.04
N SER A 152 -9.48 -5.61 -8.34
CA SER A 152 -9.91 -6.79 -7.61
C SER A 152 -11.42 -6.85 -7.59
N GLU A 153 -11.97 -7.99 -7.90
CA GLU A 153 -13.40 -8.23 -7.89
C GLU A 153 -13.87 -8.72 -6.53
N VAL A 154 -15.01 -8.20 -6.09
CA VAL A 154 -15.73 -8.67 -4.89
C VAL A 154 -16.83 -9.65 -5.28
N GLY A 155 -17.26 -9.61 -6.53
CA GLY A 155 -18.35 -10.41 -7.07
C GLY A 155 -19.63 -9.59 -7.30
N PHE A 156 -20.65 -10.26 -7.82
CA PHE A 156 -21.96 -9.64 -8.01
C PHE A 156 -22.70 -9.49 -6.67
N ALA A 157 -23.33 -8.33 -6.48
CA ALA A 157 -24.25 -8.12 -5.37
C ALA A 157 -25.57 -8.84 -5.64
N HIS A 158 -26.10 -9.54 -4.64
CA HIS A 158 -27.36 -10.23 -4.69
C HIS A 158 -28.34 -9.59 -3.71
N PHE A 159 -29.59 -9.44 -4.13
CA PHE A 159 -30.67 -9.01 -3.25
C PHE A 159 -31.36 -10.24 -2.66
N PHE A 160 -31.47 -10.28 -1.36
CA PHE A 160 -32.22 -11.30 -0.63
C PHE A 160 -33.44 -10.63 -0.01
N SER A 161 -34.62 -11.13 -0.31
CA SER A 161 -35.87 -10.61 0.23
C SER A 161 -36.78 -11.73 0.74
N LYS A 162 -37.60 -11.41 1.74
CA LYS A 162 -38.58 -12.34 2.28
C LYS A 162 -39.73 -12.62 1.27
N ASN A 163 -40.12 -11.60 0.52
CA ASN A 163 -41.16 -11.68 -0.52
C ASN A 163 -40.46 -11.57 -1.89
N PRO A 164 -41.05 -12.20 -2.94
CA PRO A 164 -40.53 -12.04 -4.30
C PRO A 164 -40.42 -10.56 -4.69
N VAL A 165 -39.32 -10.19 -5.32
CA VAL A 165 -39.07 -8.86 -5.92
C VAL A 165 -38.85 -9.09 -7.40
N THR A 166 -39.81 -8.70 -8.22
CA THR A 166 -39.81 -8.90 -9.68
C THR A 166 -39.82 -7.59 -10.46
N SER A 167 -40.05 -6.48 -9.77
CA SER A 167 -40.11 -5.13 -10.36
C SER A 167 -39.45 -4.10 -9.47
N VAL A 168 -39.21 -2.91 -10.00
CA VAL A 168 -38.71 -1.75 -9.25
C VAL A 168 -39.72 -1.30 -8.19
N GLU A 169 -41.00 -1.41 -8.51
CA GLU A 169 -42.14 -1.11 -7.62
C GLU A 169 -42.15 -2.04 -6.41
N ASP A 170 -41.85 -3.34 -6.61
CA ASP A 170 -41.71 -4.29 -5.51
C ASP A 170 -40.54 -3.93 -4.60
N LEU A 171 -39.42 -3.53 -5.18
CA LEU A 171 -38.22 -3.12 -4.44
C LEU A 171 -38.50 -1.87 -3.59
N SER A 172 -39.27 -0.89 -4.13
CA SER A 172 -39.61 0.36 -3.41
C SER A 172 -40.44 0.11 -2.16
N ARG A 173 -41.18 -1.01 -2.10
CA ARG A 173 -42.02 -1.43 -0.96
C ARG A 173 -41.22 -2.21 0.10
N GLN A 174 -39.98 -2.58 -0.20
CA GLN A 174 -39.14 -3.31 0.76
C GLN A 174 -38.37 -2.36 1.67
N LYS A 175 -38.19 -2.78 2.92
CA LYS A 175 -37.25 -2.09 3.81
C LYS A 175 -35.85 -2.63 3.51
N VAL A 176 -35.05 -1.83 2.84
CA VAL A 176 -33.66 -2.18 2.47
C VAL A 176 -32.72 -1.73 3.58
N TRP A 177 -31.80 -2.60 3.94
CA TRP A 177 -30.79 -2.35 4.98
C TRP A 177 -29.41 -2.20 4.36
#